data_3004fb40f23b207639eecd17f3dc8e53
#
_entry.id   3004fb40f23b207639eecd17f3dc8e53
#
_cell.length_a   1.000
_cell.length_b   1.000
_cell.length_c   1.000
_cell.angle_alpha   90.00
_cell.angle_beta   90.00
_cell.angle_gamma   90.00
#
_symmetry.space_group_name_H-M   'P 1'
#
loop_
_entity.id
_entity.type
_entity.pdbx_description
1 polymer ?
#
loop_
_entity_poly.entity_id
_entity_poly.type
_entity_poly.pdbx_seq_one_letter_code
_entity_poly.pdbx_strand_id
1 'polypeptide(L)'
;MDVLLIGSGGREHAIAWKLKQSKQLGKLYIAPGNAGTAQCGENVEIKDSDTPALVDFAKQKRVGLVIVGPEEPRAKGVVDAMEAAQIKAFGPNAGAAQLEAD
;
A
#
# COMPACT_ATOMS: atom_id res chain seq x y z
N MET A 1 -3.80 -3.67 11.99
CA MET A 1 -4.45 -3.31 10.71
C MET A 1 -3.58 -3.80 9.57
N ASP A 2 -4.19 -4.42 8.57
CA ASP A 2 -3.46 -4.87 7.40
C ASP A 2 -3.31 -3.72 6.41
N VAL A 3 -2.16 -3.65 5.76
CA VAL A 3 -1.80 -2.54 4.86
C VAL A 3 -1.38 -3.08 3.49
N LEU A 4 -1.81 -2.39 2.44
CA LEU A 4 -1.34 -2.63 1.07
C LEU A 4 -0.50 -1.43 0.64
N LEU A 5 0.77 -1.68 0.35
CA LEU A 5 1.68 -0.66 -0.18
C LEU A 5 1.85 -0.91 -1.68
N ILE A 6 1.57 0.11 -2.48
CA ILE A 6 1.61 -0.01 -3.95
C ILE A 6 2.89 0.63 -4.49
N GLY A 7 3.65 -0.14 -5.25
CA GLY A 7 4.86 0.32 -5.89
C GLY A 7 5.95 -0.74 -5.86
N SER A 8 7.11 -0.42 -6.46
CA SER A 8 8.19 -1.39 -6.63
C SER A 8 9.59 -0.79 -6.52
N GLY A 9 9.71 0.48 -6.22
CA GLY A 9 11.01 1.17 -6.18
C GLY A 9 11.67 1.14 -4.82
N GLY A 10 12.84 1.77 -4.73
CA GLY A 10 13.58 1.89 -3.47
C GLY A 10 12.83 2.70 -2.43
N ARG A 11 12.04 3.66 -2.89
CA ARG A 11 11.19 4.46 -1.99
C ARG A 11 10.19 3.58 -1.26
N GLU A 12 9.58 2.62 -1.96
CA GLU A 12 8.62 1.70 -1.37
C GLU A 12 9.32 0.72 -0.43
N HIS A 13 10.55 0.34 -0.75
CA HIS A 13 11.34 -0.48 0.17
C HIS A 13 11.58 0.26 1.50
N ALA A 14 11.94 1.54 1.43
CA ALA A 14 12.16 2.35 2.63
C ALA A 14 10.86 2.50 3.44
N ILE A 15 9.75 2.72 2.77
CA ILE A 15 8.43 2.83 3.41
C ILE A 15 8.06 1.51 4.09
N ALA A 16 8.25 0.39 3.38
CA ALA A 16 7.92 -0.94 3.91
C ALA A 16 8.76 -1.25 5.17
N TRP A 17 10.03 -0.89 5.13
CA TRP A 17 10.92 -1.11 6.27
C TRP A 17 10.44 -0.33 7.49
N LYS A 18 10.00 0.91 7.28
CA LYS A 18 9.47 1.74 8.36
C LYS A 18 8.13 1.19 8.87
N LEU A 19 7.25 0.77 7.97
CA LEU A 19 5.93 0.25 8.35
C LEU A 19 6.03 -1.02 9.19
N LYS A 20 6.96 -1.91 8.87
CA LYS A 20 7.07 -3.16 9.60
C LYS A 20 7.47 -2.98 11.05
N GLN A 21 7.96 -1.79 11.42
CA GLN A 21 8.30 -1.46 12.79
C GLN A 21 7.09 -0.95 13.59
N SER A 22 5.99 -0.69 12.92
CA SER A 22 4.80 -0.15 13.60
C SER A 22 4.06 -1.22 14.36
N LYS A 23 3.65 -0.90 15.57
CA LYS A 23 2.83 -1.79 16.40
C LYS A 23 1.41 -1.92 15.88
N GLN A 24 0.98 -0.99 15.03
CA GLN A 24 -0.35 -0.99 14.45
C GLN A 24 -0.46 -1.93 13.25
N LEU A 25 0.67 -2.35 12.71
CA LEU A 25 0.68 -3.17 11.49
C LEU A 25 0.34 -4.62 11.81
N GLY A 26 -0.66 -5.16 11.10
CA GLY A 26 -0.90 -6.57 11.06
C GLY A 26 -0.06 -7.18 9.94
N LYS A 27 -0.67 -7.43 8.78
CA LYS A 27 0.06 -7.90 7.61
C LYS A 27 0.38 -6.74 6.68
N LEU A 28 1.54 -6.82 6.03
CA LEU A 28 1.93 -5.86 5.00
C LEU A 28 2.01 -6.58 3.67
N TYR A 29 1.21 -6.12 2.71
CA TYR A 29 1.27 -6.59 1.32
C TYR A 29 1.87 -5.48 0.47
N ILE A 30 2.70 -5.85 -0.51
CA ILE A 30 3.32 -4.88 -1.41
C ILE A 30 3.05 -5.31 -2.86
N ALA A 31 2.51 -4.42 -3.67
CA ALA A 31 2.14 -4.74 -5.05
C ALA A 31 2.78 -3.78 -6.03
N PRO A 32 3.66 -4.21 -6.92
CA PRO A 32 4.22 -5.55 -7.03
C PRO A 32 5.38 -5.81 -6.08
N GLY A 33 6.00 -4.77 -5.52
CA GLY A 33 7.14 -4.92 -4.64
C GLY A 33 8.44 -5.20 -5.38
N ASN A 34 9.48 -5.53 -4.62
CA ASN A 34 10.79 -5.88 -5.15
C ASN A 34 11.48 -6.82 -4.16
N ALA A 35 12.75 -7.17 -4.43
CA ALA A 35 13.48 -8.10 -3.57
C ALA A 35 13.63 -7.57 -2.14
N GLY A 36 13.80 -6.24 -1.98
CA GLY A 36 13.91 -5.63 -0.66
C GLY A 36 12.60 -5.66 0.10
N THR A 37 11.49 -5.35 -0.57
CA THR A 37 10.18 -5.35 0.11
C THR A 37 9.75 -6.76 0.52
N ALA A 38 10.23 -7.79 -0.16
CA ALA A 38 9.93 -9.18 0.21
C ALA A 38 10.42 -9.51 1.63
N GLN A 39 11.41 -8.77 2.12
CA GLN A 39 11.93 -8.96 3.47
C GLN A 39 11.06 -8.24 4.52
N CYS A 40 10.22 -7.32 4.08
CA CYS A 40 9.38 -6.52 4.98
C CYS A 40 7.95 -7.01 5.04
N GLY A 41 7.48 -7.67 3.99
CA GLY A 41 6.11 -8.12 3.91
C GLY A 41 5.94 -9.11 2.76
N GLU A 42 4.71 -9.27 2.31
CA GLU A 42 4.40 -10.21 1.22
C GLU A 42 4.22 -9.43 -0.08
N ASN A 43 5.09 -9.72 -1.06
CA ASN A 43 4.91 -9.18 -2.40
C ASN A 43 3.75 -9.88 -3.09
N VAL A 44 2.95 -9.10 -3.82
CA VAL A 44 1.77 -9.58 -4.52
C VAL A 44 1.95 -9.28 -6.01
N GLU A 45 1.70 -10.26 -6.87
CA GLU A 45 1.90 -10.11 -8.30
C GLU A 45 0.75 -9.33 -8.95
N ILE A 46 0.63 -8.07 -8.59
CA ILE A 46 -0.32 -7.14 -9.21
C ILE A 46 0.47 -5.91 -9.62
N LYS A 47 0.35 -5.51 -10.88
CA LYS A 47 1.04 -4.32 -11.37
C LYS A 47 0.47 -3.08 -10.69
N ASP A 48 1.33 -2.10 -10.42
CA ASP A 48 0.91 -0.86 -9.78
C ASP A 48 -0.01 -0.01 -10.68
N SER A 49 -0.10 -0.37 -11.96
CA SER A 49 -1.01 0.28 -12.92
C SER A 49 -2.36 -0.44 -13.04
N ASP A 50 -2.50 -1.60 -12.43
CA ASP A 50 -3.73 -2.40 -12.55
C ASP A 50 -4.68 -2.04 -11.40
N THR A 51 -5.29 -0.88 -11.50
CA THR A 51 -6.18 -0.35 -10.46
C THR A 51 -7.33 -1.29 -10.09
N PRO A 52 -8.07 -1.88 -11.05
CA PRO A 52 -9.15 -2.80 -10.67
C PRO A 52 -8.68 -3.98 -9.84
N ALA A 53 -7.54 -4.58 -10.21
CA ALA A 53 -7.00 -5.73 -9.47
C ALA A 53 -6.54 -5.32 -8.07
N LEU A 54 -5.97 -4.12 -7.93
CA LEU A 54 -5.54 -3.61 -6.63
C LEU A 54 -6.74 -3.39 -5.70
N VAL A 55 -7.82 -2.82 -6.24
CA VAL A 55 -9.03 -2.61 -5.44
C VAL A 55 -9.63 -3.95 -5.01
N ASP A 56 -9.73 -4.90 -5.93
CA ASP A 56 -10.26 -6.23 -5.61
C ASP A 56 -9.43 -6.92 -4.54
N PHE A 57 -8.11 -6.84 -4.64
CA PHE A 57 -7.21 -7.43 -3.65
C PHE A 57 -7.44 -6.81 -2.27
N ALA A 58 -7.50 -5.48 -2.21
CA ALA A 58 -7.69 -4.77 -0.96
C ALA A 58 -9.01 -5.16 -0.30
N LYS A 59 -10.07 -5.33 -1.10
CA LYS A 59 -11.36 -5.77 -0.59
C LYS A 59 -11.31 -7.20 -0.07
N GLN A 60 -10.73 -8.12 -0.84
CA GLN A 60 -10.67 -9.52 -0.47
C GLN A 60 -9.88 -9.74 0.81
N LYS A 61 -8.78 -9.01 0.96
CA LYS A 61 -7.92 -9.14 2.14
C LYS A 61 -8.33 -8.24 3.28
N ARG A 62 -9.38 -7.46 3.10
CA ARG A 62 -9.90 -6.54 4.12
C ARG A 62 -8.80 -5.62 4.65
N VAL A 63 -8.04 -5.07 3.71
CA VAL A 63 -6.97 -4.13 4.03
C VAL A 63 -7.56 -2.87 4.64
N GLY A 64 -7.00 -2.42 5.75
CA GLY A 64 -7.49 -1.24 6.44
C GLY A 64 -6.90 0.07 5.94
N LEU A 65 -5.78 -0.02 5.21
CA LEU A 65 -5.09 1.16 4.73
C LEU A 65 -4.31 0.82 3.47
N VAL A 66 -4.42 1.68 2.45
CA VAL A 66 -3.63 1.55 1.23
C VAL A 66 -2.68 2.74 1.14
N ILE A 67 -1.41 2.48 0.90
CA ILE A 67 -0.40 3.52 0.72
C ILE A 67 0.07 3.44 -0.73
N VAL A 68 -0.08 4.55 -1.47
CA VAL A 68 0.23 4.60 -2.89
C VAL A 68 1.59 5.26 -3.07
N GLY A 69 2.58 4.48 -3.47
CA GLY A 69 3.94 4.95 -3.66
C GLY A 69 4.17 5.75 -4.94
N PRO A 70 3.61 5.37 -6.10
CA PRO A 70 3.84 6.12 -7.34
C PRO A 70 3.35 7.56 -7.24
N GLU A 71 3.95 8.42 -8.06
CA GLU A 71 3.65 9.84 -8.04
C GLU A 71 2.41 10.18 -8.88
N GLU A 72 1.87 11.38 -8.64
CA GLU A 72 0.79 11.95 -9.42
C GLU A 72 1.15 11.98 -10.92
N PRO A 73 0.19 11.80 -11.83
CA PRO A 73 -1.25 11.65 -11.56
C PRO A 73 -1.69 10.20 -11.31
N ARG A 74 -0.79 9.23 -11.44
CA ARG A 74 -1.13 7.82 -11.28
C ARG A 74 -1.69 7.53 -9.88
N ALA A 75 -1.06 8.11 -8.86
CA ALA A 75 -1.48 7.92 -7.48
C ALA A 75 -2.92 8.38 -7.26
N LYS A 76 -3.29 9.51 -7.87
CA LYS A 76 -4.64 10.07 -7.71
C LYS A 76 -5.71 9.09 -8.21
N GLY A 77 -5.48 8.45 -9.35
CA GLY A 77 -6.43 7.49 -9.89
C GLY A 77 -6.66 6.30 -8.97
N VAL A 78 -5.58 5.78 -8.41
CA VAL A 78 -5.67 4.65 -7.47
C VAL A 78 -6.35 5.07 -6.17
N VAL A 79 -5.97 6.23 -5.63
CA VAL A 79 -6.59 6.74 -4.40
C VAL A 79 -8.08 6.93 -4.59
N ASP A 80 -8.50 7.56 -5.71
CA ASP A 80 -9.92 7.79 -6.00
C ASP A 80 -10.67 6.47 -6.10
N ALA A 81 -10.10 5.47 -6.77
CA ALA A 81 -10.74 4.16 -6.93
C ALA A 81 -10.89 3.44 -5.58
N MET A 82 -9.89 3.52 -4.72
CA MET A 82 -9.96 2.93 -3.39
C MET A 82 -11.03 3.61 -2.54
N GLU A 83 -11.08 4.95 -2.59
CA GLU A 83 -12.07 5.70 -1.82
C GLU A 83 -13.48 5.42 -2.30
N ALA A 84 -13.67 5.24 -3.60
CA ALA A 84 -14.97 4.84 -4.15
C ALA A 84 -15.40 3.47 -3.62
N ALA A 85 -14.45 2.62 -3.27
CA ALA A 85 -14.71 1.31 -2.67
C ALA A 85 -14.73 1.37 -1.14
N GLN A 86 -14.67 2.56 -0.57
CA GLN A 86 -14.68 2.81 0.88
C GLN A 86 -13.43 2.27 1.57
N ILE A 87 -12.31 2.32 0.88
CA ILE A 87 -11.00 1.91 1.41
C ILE A 87 -10.14 3.15 1.56
N LYS A 88 -9.57 3.35 2.74
CA LYS A 88 -8.69 4.50 3.00
C LYS A 88 -7.40 4.35 2.20
N ALA A 89 -7.06 5.38 1.43
CA ALA A 89 -5.86 5.37 0.61
C ALA A 89 -5.18 6.73 0.65
N PHE A 90 -3.87 6.73 0.78
CA PHE A 90 -3.07 7.95 0.93
C PHE A 90 -1.75 7.81 0.18
N GLY A 91 -1.10 8.94 -0.07
CA GLY A 91 0.27 8.94 -0.55
C GLY A 91 1.25 8.50 0.56
N PRO A 92 2.54 8.41 0.23
CA PRO A 92 3.51 7.76 1.14
C PRO A 92 3.61 8.39 2.52
N ASN A 93 3.74 9.71 2.59
CA ASN A 93 3.94 10.38 3.88
C ASN A 93 2.67 10.38 4.71
N ALA A 94 1.55 10.71 4.07
CA ALA A 94 0.26 10.75 4.77
C ALA A 94 -0.18 9.36 5.20
N GLY A 95 0.11 8.34 4.38
CA GLY A 95 -0.25 6.97 4.72
C GLY A 95 0.50 6.45 5.94
N ALA A 96 1.80 6.72 6.02
CA ALA A 96 2.58 6.30 7.17
C ALA A 96 2.09 6.99 8.44
N ALA A 97 1.79 8.30 8.36
CA ALA A 97 1.25 9.04 9.50
C ALA A 97 -0.11 8.50 9.92
N GLN A 98 -0.94 8.11 8.95
CA GLN A 98 -2.27 7.58 9.23
C GLN A 98 -2.19 6.27 10.03
N LEU A 99 -1.24 5.40 9.70
CA LEU A 99 -1.05 4.15 10.42
C LEU A 99 -0.73 4.41 11.90
N GLU A 100 0.11 5.39 12.17
CA GLU A 100 0.53 5.71 13.52
C GLU A 100 -0.50 6.54 14.30
N ALA A 101 -1.45 7.17 13.61
CA ALA A 101 -2.42 8.05 14.24
C ALA A 101 -3.44 7.29 15.11
N ASP A 102 -3.58 5.99 14.85
CA ASP A 102 -4.47 5.17 15.66
C ASP A 102 -3.70 4.58 16.86
#